data_d1783f959bd6f54e7cb612d42865e5f3
#
_entry.id   d1783f959bd6f54e7cb612d42865e5f3
#
_cell.length_a   1.000
_cell.length_b   1.000
_cell.length_c   1.000
_cell.angle_alpha   90.00
_cell.angle_beta   90.00
_cell.angle_gamma   90.00
#
_symmetry.space_group_name_H-M   'P 1'
#
loop_
_entity.id
_entity.type
_entity.pdbx_description
1 polymer ?
#
loop_
_entity_poly.entity_id
_entity_poly.type
_entity_poly.pdbx_seq_one_letter_code
_entity_poly.pdbx_strand_id
1 'polypeptide(L)'
;MKTLIFFLIFIISTLCCYSQSSMTGAPRQSAAQRASFNDIISIGELIKSVKEGNVGIKKIAKKSGYAFRGRYHDPELNDFYYEDVYYKNCMVAADGSPIKYGKGNSSVLTAGSVGFGPYVSICVYNKRAFNYIKSELRNKFHFKTAEVDGKWVTLKKGSVVVDVFVDGNAYGFTFYIK
;
A
#
# COMPACT_ATOMS: atom_id res chain seq x y z
N MET A 1 18.90 -1.04 -17.43
CA MET A 1 18.00 -2.04 -16.83
C MET A 1 17.45 -1.65 -15.46
N LYS A 2 18.25 -1.05 -14.56
CA LYS A 2 17.74 -0.57 -13.23
C LYS A 2 16.62 0.48 -13.34
N THR A 3 16.72 1.39 -14.29
CA THR A 3 15.75 2.49 -14.52
C THR A 3 14.38 1.98 -14.96
N LEU A 4 14.30 0.88 -15.73
CA LEU A 4 13.05 0.31 -16.21
C LEU A 4 12.23 -0.37 -15.10
N ILE A 5 12.93 -1.02 -14.15
CA ILE A 5 12.29 -1.65 -12.99
C ILE A 5 11.72 -0.59 -12.05
N PHE A 6 12.42 0.54 -11.89
CA PHE A 6 11.91 1.71 -11.14
C PHE A 6 10.64 2.28 -11.77
N PHE A 7 10.59 2.33 -13.10
CA PHE A 7 9.40 2.81 -13.82
C PHE A 7 8.19 1.89 -13.64
N LEU A 8 8.39 0.58 -13.59
CA LEU A 8 7.30 -0.38 -13.39
C LEU A 8 6.71 -0.31 -11.96
N ILE A 9 7.58 -0.17 -10.94
CA ILE A 9 7.13 0.07 -9.54
C ILE A 9 6.42 1.41 -9.44
N PHE A 10 6.87 2.41 -10.20
CA PHE A 10 6.27 3.73 -10.24
C PHE A 10 4.82 3.69 -10.74
N ILE A 11 4.52 2.91 -11.76
CA ILE A 11 3.17 2.77 -12.33
C ILE A 11 2.25 2.06 -11.33
N ILE A 12 2.72 1.01 -10.65
CA ILE A 12 1.94 0.21 -9.71
C ILE A 12 1.49 1.01 -8.48
N SER A 13 2.40 1.83 -7.93
CA SER A 13 2.09 2.62 -6.74
C SER A 13 1.36 3.92 -7.06
N THR A 14 1.45 4.44 -8.28
CA THR A 14 0.69 5.62 -8.71
C THR A 14 -0.78 5.31 -8.98
N LEU A 15 -1.14 4.08 -9.35
CA LEU A 15 -2.52 3.70 -9.61
C LEU A 15 -3.42 3.83 -8.37
N CYS A 16 -2.96 3.49 -7.18
CA CYS A 16 -3.70 3.81 -5.95
C CYS A 16 -3.89 5.32 -5.71
N CYS A 17 -3.13 6.17 -6.40
CA CYS A 17 -3.08 7.61 -6.10
C CYS A 17 -3.42 8.50 -7.30
N TYR A 18 -3.22 8.02 -8.54
CA TYR A 18 -3.36 8.85 -9.75
C TYR A 18 -4.80 9.25 -10.07
N SER A 19 -5.77 8.42 -9.70
CA SER A 19 -7.19 8.78 -9.85
C SER A 19 -7.65 9.94 -8.94
N GLN A 20 -6.79 10.39 -8.02
CA GLN A 20 -7.11 11.50 -7.11
C GLN A 20 -6.75 12.89 -7.66
N SER A 21 -5.91 13.00 -8.68
CA SER A 21 -5.53 14.31 -9.22
C SER A 21 -6.66 15.02 -9.99
N SER A 22 -7.72 14.30 -10.35
CA SER A 22 -8.92 14.88 -10.99
C SER A 22 -10.14 15.02 -10.06
N MET A 23 -10.09 14.50 -8.82
CA MET A 23 -11.17 14.67 -7.84
C MET A 23 -10.88 15.83 -6.88
N THR A 24 -11.13 17.04 -7.32
CA THR A 24 -11.37 18.18 -6.44
C THR A 24 -12.58 17.88 -5.56
N GLY A 25 -12.36 17.32 -4.35
CA GLY A 25 -13.44 17.09 -3.41
C GLY A 25 -13.47 15.76 -2.66
N ALA A 26 -12.41 14.94 -2.70
CA ALA A 26 -12.34 13.75 -1.83
C ALA A 26 -12.52 14.19 -0.35
N PRO A 27 -13.51 13.63 0.38
CA PRO A 27 -13.81 14.06 1.74
C PRO A 27 -12.59 13.83 2.63
N ARG A 28 -12.09 14.90 3.26
CA ARG A 28 -11.00 14.79 4.24
C ARG A 28 -11.50 14.01 5.46
N GLN A 29 -10.74 13.01 5.89
CA GLN A 29 -10.98 12.40 7.21
C GLN A 29 -10.89 13.49 8.28
N SER A 30 -11.96 13.64 9.10
CA SER A 30 -11.95 14.66 10.15
C SER A 30 -10.87 14.35 11.21
N ALA A 31 -10.18 15.38 11.70
CA ALA A 31 -9.16 15.27 12.75
C ALA A 31 -9.68 14.70 14.07
N ALA A 32 -11.00 14.62 14.25
CA ALA A 32 -11.67 14.18 15.48
C ALA A 32 -11.71 12.65 15.67
N GLN A 33 -11.37 11.85 14.66
CA GLN A 33 -11.29 10.42 14.82
C GLN A 33 -9.94 10.04 15.45
N ARG A 34 -9.93 9.91 16.79
CA ARG A 34 -8.86 9.22 17.53
C ARG A 34 -8.92 7.74 17.21
N ALA A 35 -8.55 7.36 16.00
CA ALA A 35 -8.47 5.99 15.58
C ALA A 35 -7.32 5.33 16.33
N SER A 36 -7.58 4.24 17.00
CA SER A 36 -6.53 3.32 17.41
C SER A 36 -5.95 2.71 16.12
N PHE A 37 -4.62 2.51 16.05
CA PHE A 37 -4.02 1.89 14.85
C PHE A 37 -4.24 0.37 14.77
N ASN A 38 -5.06 -0.18 15.67
CA ASN A 38 -5.44 -1.61 15.69
C ASN A 38 -6.32 -2.01 14.50
N ASP A 39 -6.87 -1.04 13.78
CA ASP A 39 -7.63 -1.27 12.56
C ASP A 39 -6.75 -1.29 11.29
N ILE A 40 -5.46 -0.99 11.40
CA ILE A 40 -4.48 -1.15 10.32
C ILE A 40 -3.79 -2.50 10.47
N ILE A 41 -3.55 -3.18 9.36
CA ILE A 41 -2.79 -4.43 9.34
C ILE A 41 -1.37 -4.21 9.89
N SER A 42 -0.88 -5.12 10.71
CA SER A 42 0.43 -4.95 11.34
C SER A 42 1.57 -5.14 10.32
N ILE A 43 2.62 -4.36 10.50
CA ILE A 43 3.83 -4.43 9.66
C ILE A 43 4.47 -5.83 9.69
N GLY A 44 4.45 -6.50 10.84
CA GLY A 44 4.97 -7.87 10.96
C GLY A 44 4.19 -8.86 10.12
N GLU A 45 2.86 -8.71 10.05
CA GLU A 45 2.02 -9.55 9.19
C GLU A 45 2.25 -9.24 7.70
N LEU A 46 2.43 -7.97 7.32
CA LEU A 46 2.78 -7.60 5.94
C LEU A 46 4.11 -8.22 5.51
N ILE A 47 5.17 -8.09 6.32
CA ILE A 47 6.48 -8.68 6.04
C ILE A 47 6.40 -10.20 5.90
N LYS A 48 5.65 -10.86 6.79
CA LYS A 48 5.44 -12.30 6.73
C LYS A 48 4.70 -12.71 5.47
N SER A 49 3.63 -12.00 5.13
CA SER A 49 2.78 -12.34 3.98
C SER A 49 3.50 -12.20 2.65
N VAL A 50 4.37 -11.21 2.49
CA VAL A 50 5.19 -11.07 1.28
C VAL A 50 6.11 -12.29 1.10
N LYS A 51 6.66 -12.84 2.19
CA LYS A 51 7.48 -14.06 2.15
C LYS A 51 6.65 -15.31 1.79
N GLU A 52 5.38 -15.34 2.18
CA GLU A 52 4.45 -16.43 1.88
C GLU A 52 3.73 -16.27 0.52
N GLY A 53 3.92 -15.14 -0.16
CA GLY A 53 3.30 -14.83 -1.46
C GLY A 53 1.79 -14.57 -1.35
N ASN A 54 1.09 -14.68 -2.48
CA ASN A 54 -0.33 -14.32 -2.60
C ASN A 54 -1.26 -15.05 -1.62
N VAL A 55 -0.94 -16.30 -1.27
CA VAL A 55 -1.73 -17.08 -0.29
C VAL A 55 -1.63 -16.46 1.10
N GLY A 56 -0.42 -16.05 1.51
CA GLY A 56 -0.19 -15.36 2.77
C GLY A 56 -0.95 -14.05 2.85
N ILE A 57 -0.90 -13.27 1.78
CA ILE A 57 -1.56 -11.95 1.69
C ILE A 57 -3.08 -12.10 1.83
N LYS A 58 -3.71 -13.02 1.10
CA LYS A 58 -5.15 -13.30 1.20
C LYS A 58 -5.56 -13.69 2.63
N LYS A 59 -4.76 -14.54 3.28
CA LYS A 59 -5.00 -14.99 4.65
C LYS A 59 -4.96 -13.83 5.65
N ILE A 60 -3.94 -12.98 5.58
CA ILE A 60 -3.81 -11.87 6.53
C ILE A 60 -4.83 -10.77 6.28
N ALA A 61 -5.17 -10.47 5.03
CA ALA A 61 -6.21 -9.50 4.68
C ALA A 61 -7.53 -9.92 5.32
N LYS A 62 -7.95 -11.18 5.14
CA LYS A 62 -9.16 -11.74 5.75
C LYS A 62 -9.12 -11.68 7.28
N LYS A 63 -8.01 -12.12 7.90
CA LYS A 63 -7.80 -12.08 9.36
C LYS A 63 -7.89 -10.68 9.92
N SER A 64 -7.37 -9.70 9.20
CA SER A 64 -7.33 -8.30 9.61
C SER A 64 -8.62 -7.53 9.28
N GLY A 65 -9.66 -8.21 8.79
CA GLY A 65 -10.97 -7.64 8.52
C GLY A 65 -11.02 -6.74 7.27
N TYR A 66 -10.13 -6.98 6.30
CA TYR A 66 -10.23 -6.35 4.98
C TYR A 66 -11.27 -7.06 4.14
N ALA A 67 -12.12 -6.31 3.48
CA ALA A 67 -13.04 -6.81 2.47
C ALA A 67 -12.32 -6.92 1.12
N PHE A 68 -12.58 -8.00 0.39
CA PHE A 68 -12.06 -8.19 -0.96
C PHE A 68 -12.92 -7.43 -1.97
N ARG A 69 -12.32 -6.53 -2.74
CA ARG A 69 -13.01 -5.78 -3.81
C ARG A 69 -13.10 -6.57 -5.09
N GLY A 70 -12.05 -7.29 -5.41
CA GLY A 70 -11.91 -8.04 -6.66
C GLY A 70 -10.46 -8.06 -7.14
N ARG A 71 -10.27 -8.71 -8.28
CA ARG A 71 -9.03 -8.67 -9.03
C ARG A 71 -9.11 -7.57 -10.06
N TYR A 72 -8.15 -6.68 -10.05
CA TYR A 72 -8.02 -5.57 -10.98
C TYR A 72 -6.90 -5.85 -11.97
N HIS A 73 -7.14 -5.54 -13.22
CA HIS A 73 -6.16 -5.52 -14.30
C HIS A 73 -6.11 -4.11 -14.87
N ASP A 74 -4.93 -3.52 -14.89
CA ASP A 74 -4.74 -2.23 -15.54
C ASP A 74 -4.58 -2.45 -17.05
N PRO A 75 -5.47 -1.91 -17.89
CA PRO A 75 -5.41 -2.09 -19.32
C PRO A 75 -4.19 -1.42 -19.99
N GLU A 76 -3.53 -0.48 -19.31
CA GLU A 76 -2.30 0.18 -19.77
C GLU A 76 -1.03 -0.61 -19.44
N LEU A 77 -1.15 -1.61 -18.58
CA LEU A 77 -0.07 -2.51 -18.21
C LEU A 77 -0.14 -3.81 -19.01
N ASN A 78 0.94 -4.59 -18.90
CA ASN A 78 1.05 -5.89 -19.55
C ASN A 78 -0.14 -6.81 -19.18
N ASP A 79 -0.71 -7.54 -20.14
CA ASP A 79 -1.87 -8.45 -20.03
C ASP A 79 -1.75 -9.49 -18.88
N PHE A 80 -0.56 -9.73 -18.37
CA PHE A 80 -0.30 -10.67 -17.26
C PHE A 80 -0.25 -10.00 -15.89
N TYR A 81 -0.49 -8.69 -15.79
CA TYR A 81 -0.42 -7.97 -14.55
C TYR A 81 -1.79 -7.85 -13.90
N TYR A 82 -1.95 -8.48 -12.75
CA TYR A 82 -3.17 -8.46 -11.96
C TYR A 82 -2.88 -8.14 -10.49
N GLU A 83 -3.72 -7.32 -9.88
CA GLU A 83 -3.72 -7.05 -8.46
C GLU A 83 -5.01 -7.53 -7.78
N ASP A 84 -4.88 -8.22 -6.66
CA ASP A 84 -6.00 -8.45 -5.75
C ASP A 84 -6.15 -7.22 -4.86
N VAL A 85 -7.33 -6.60 -4.88
CA VAL A 85 -7.64 -5.36 -4.16
C VAL A 85 -8.49 -5.67 -2.93
N TYR A 86 -8.05 -5.18 -1.78
CA TYR A 86 -8.75 -5.28 -0.50
C TYR A 86 -8.87 -3.89 0.13
N TYR A 87 -9.92 -3.66 0.92
CA TYR A 87 -10.16 -2.37 1.55
C TYR A 87 -10.71 -2.51 2.96
N LYS A 88 -10.47 -1.49 3.78
CA LYS A 88 -10.99 -1.42 5.15
C LYS A 88 -11.31 0.03 5.51
N ASN A 89 -12.44 0.23 6.19
CA ASN A 89 -12.91 1.55 6.63
C ASN A 89 -13.06 2.57 5.49
N CYS A 90 -13.32 2.12 4.28
CA CYS A 90 -13.62 2.95 3.10
C CYS A 90 -14.46 2.17 2.10
N MET A 91 -14.94 2.84 1.06
CA MET A 91 -15.45 2.24 -0.17
C MET A 91 -14.47 2.56 -1.30
N VAL A 92 -14.24 1.61 -2.19
CA VAL A 92 -13.25 1.75 -3.27
C VAL A 92 -13.84 1.40 -4.63
N ALA A 93 -13.31 2.02 -5.68
CA ALA A 93 -13.51 1.64 -7.08
C ALA A 93 -12.79 0.31 -7.40
N ALA A 94 -12.88 -0.15 -8.64
CA ALA A 94 -12.25 -1.42 -9.05
C ALA A 94 -10.72 -1.39 -8.92
N ASP A 95 -10.12 -0.24 -9.25
CA ASP A 95 -8.68 0.03 -9.16
C ASP A 95 -8.17 0.27 -7.72
N GLY A 96 -9.04 0.19 -6.71
CA GLY A 96 -8.69 0.46 -5.32
C GLY A 96 -8.74 1.93 -4.91
N SER A 97 -9.09 2.84 -5.82
CA SER A 97 -9.23 4.26 -5.49
C SER A 97 -10.36 4.50 -4.50
N PRO A 98 -10.17 5.27 -3.41
CA PRO A 98 -11.20 5.50 -2.41
C PRO A 98 -12.31 6.40 -2.95
N ILE A 99 -13.54 5.89 -2.94
CA ILE A 99 -14.75 6.65 -3.27
C ILE A 99 -15.30 7.36 -2.02
N LYS A 100 -15.21 6.70 -0.86
CA LYS A 100 -15.76 7.23 0.40
C LYS A 100 -14.95 6.71 1.58
N TYR A 101 -14.58 7.58 2.50
CA TYR A 101 -13.95 7.20 3.76
C TYR A 101 -14.99 6.87 4.84
N GLY A 102 -14.71 5.83 5.62
CA GLY A 102 -15.54 5.40 6.75
C GLY A 102 -15.00 5.90 8.09
N LYS A 103 -15.49 5.28 9.16
CA LYS A 103 -14.96 5.49 10.52
C LYS A 103 -13.65 4.72 10.70
N GLY A 104 -12.68 5.31 11.41
CA GLY A 104 -11.37 4.70 11.65
C GLY A 104 -10.32 5.06 10.60
N ASN A 105 -9.24 4.27 10.53
CA ASN A 105 -8.20 4.46 9.53
C ASN A 105 -8.61 3.77 8.23
N SER A 106 -8.97 4.57 7.24
CA SER A 106 -9.22 4.05 5.89
C SER A 106 -7.93 3.56 5.27
N SER A 107 -7.95 2.36 4.72
CA SER A 107 -6.79 1.78 4.05
C SER A 107 -7.19 0.85 2.90
N VAL A 108 -6.34 0.81 1.89
CA VAL A 108 -6.42 -0.10 0.75
C VAL A 108 -5.16 -0.95 0.73
N LEU A 109 -5.34 -2.24 0.53
CA LEU A 109 -4.28 -3.21 0.39
C LEU A 109 -4.37 -3.76 -1.04
N THR A 110 -3.29 -3.67 -1.79
CA THR A 110 -3.16 -4.33 -3.09
C THR A 110 -2.08 -5.39 -3.03
N ALA A 111 -2.29 -6.48 -3.74
CA ALA A 111 -1.36 -7.59 -3.77
C ALA A 111 -1.25 -8.18 -5.16
N GLY A 112 -0.04 -8.33 -5.65
CA GLY A 112 0.23 -8.85 -6.98
C GLY A 112 1.58 -9.54 -7.06
N SER A 113 1.98 -9.82 -8.28
CA SER A 113 3.30 -10.35 -8.59
C SER A 113 3.83 -9.68 -9.85
N VAL A 114 5.05 -9.24 -9.82
CA VAL A 114 5.78 -8.64 -10.94
C VAL A 114 7.09 -9.40 -11.16
N GLY A 115 7.90 -8.99 -12.13
CA GLY A 115 9.12 -9.69 -12.53
C GLY A 115 10.15 -9.98 -11.42
N PHE A 116 10.07 -9.30 -10.28
CA PHE A 116 10.89 -9.57 -9.09
C PHE A 116 10.16 -10.42 -8.02
N GLY A 117 8.93 -10.87 -8.28
CA GLY A 117 8.17 -11.73 -7.36
C GLY A 117 6.95 -11.05 -6.75
N PRO A 118 6.37 -11.66 -5.69
CA PRO A 118 5.18 -11.14 -5.03
C PRO A 118 5.47 -9.85 -4.27
N TYR A 119 4.48 -8.97 -4.26
CA TYR A 119 4.49 -7.75 -3.45
C TYR A 119 3.14 -7.55 -2.76
N VAL A 120 3.14 -6.75 -1.72
CA VAL A 120 1.94 -6.20 -1.09
C VAL A 120 2.12 -4.70 -0.86
N SER A 121 1.14 -3.93 -1.27
CA SER A 121 1.12 -2.49 -1.04
C SER A 121 -0.02 -2.14 -0.10
N ILE A 122 0.25 -1.31 0.90
CA ILE A 122 -0.77 -0.71 1.75
C ILE A 122 -0.77 0.81 1.56
N CYS A 123 -1.93 1.36 1.25
CA CYS A 123 -2.16 2.79 1.19
C CYS A 123 -3.06 3.22 2.36
N VAL A 124 -2.65 4.25 3.10
CA VAL A 124 -3.44 4.89 4.16
C VAL A 124 -3.70 6.34 3.81
N TYR A 125 -4.82 6.90 4.26
CA TYR A 125 -5.32 8.21 3.81
C TYR A 125 -5.31 9.26 4.93
N ASN A 126 -4.46 9.07 5.94
CA ASN A 126 -4.21 10.11 6.93
C ASN A 126 -2.73 10.10 7.39
N LYS A 127 -2.20 11.29 7.60
CA LYS A 127 -0.80 11.51 8.00
C LYS A 127 -0.42 10.85 9.32
N ARG A 128 -1.38 10.66 10.22
CA ARG A 128 -1.14 10.02 11.53
C ARG A 128 -0.88 8.52 11.38
N ALA A 129 -1.68 7.82 10.55
CA ALA A 129 -1.47 6.42 10.21
C ALA A 129 -0.13 6.23 9.46
N PHE A 130 0.17 7.12 8.53
CA PHE A 130 1.46 7.13 7.84
C PHE A 130 2.65 7.23 8.80
N ASN A 131 2.63 8.21 9.72
CA ASN A 131 3.70 8.40 10.69
C ASN A 131 3.83 7.21 11.63
N TYR A 132 2.72 6.57 12.01
CA TYR A 132 2.72 5.36 12.81
C TYR A 132 3.44 4.21 12.09
N ILE A 133 3.05 3.90 10.84
CA ILE A 133 3.68 2.84 10.03
C ILE A 133 5.17 3.12 9.84
N LYS A 134 5.52 4.36 9.46
CA LYS A 134 6.92 4.78 9.27
C LYS A 134 7.75 4.62 10.54
N SER A 135 7.18 4.97 11.71
CA SER A 135 7.83 4.80 13.01
C SER A 135 8.03 3.33 13.36
N GLU A 136 7.03 2.46 13.15
CA GLU A 136 7.17 1.01 13.34
C GLU A 136 8.28 0.42 12.47
N LEU A 137 8.30 0.75 11.19
CA LEU A 137 9.33 0.29 10.26
C LEU A 137 10.74 0.62 10.77
N ARG A 138 10.96 1.84 11.22
CA ARG A 138 12.28 2.30 11.67
C ARG A 138 12.63 1.81 13.07
N ASN A 139 11.74 2.01 14.04
CA ASN A 139 12.07 1.84 15.46
C ASN A 139 11.88 0.40 15.93
N LYS A 140 10.84 -0.29 15.47
CA LYS A 140 10.53 -1.66 15.88
C LYS A 140 11.14 -2.71 14.95
N PHE A 141 11.05 -2.48 13.64
CA PHE A 141 11.54 -3.41 12.65
C PHE A 141 12.94 -3.10 12.13
N HIS A 142 13.52 -1.94 12.51
CA HIS A 142 14.91 -1.55 12.20
C HIS A 142 15.23 -1.49 10.70
N PHE A 143 14.27 -1.07 9.87
CA PHE A 143 14.53 -0.76 8.48
C PHE A 143 15.40 0.49 8.37
N LYS A 144 16.39 0.43 7.49
CA LYS A 144 17.29 1.56 7.18
C LYS A 144 16.94 2.16 5.84
N THR A 145 17.11 3.47 5.70
CA THR A 145 16.97 4.15 4.41
C THR A 145 18.10 3.67 3.50
N ALA A 146 17.72 3.13 2.35
CA ALA A 146 18.64 2.68 1.31
C ALA A 146 18.77 3.70 0.18
N GLU A 147 17.66 4.40 -0.15
CA GLU A 147 17.63 5.35 -1.25
C GLU A 147 16.55 6.42 -0.98
N VAL A 148 16.76 7.61 -1.49
CA VAL A 148 15.78 8.72 -1.49
C VAL A 148 15.77 9.33 -2.89
N ASP A 149 14.61 9.32 -3.53
CA ASP A 149 14.42 9.93 -4.85
C ASP A 149 13.10 10.74 -4.85
N GLY A 150 13.24 12.07 -4.68
CA GLY A 150 12.11 12.98 -4.62
C GLY A 150 11.08 12.60 -3.55
N LYS A 151 9.89 12.22 -3.97
CA LYS A 151 8.78 11.78 -3.09
C LYS A 151 8.90 10.32 -2.62
N TRP A 152 9.90 9.58 -3.09
CA TRP A 152 10.11 8.18 -2.83
C TRP A 152 11.23 7.94 -1.85
N VAL A 153 11.01 7.02 -0.93
CA VAL A 153 12.01 6.58 0.03
C VAL A 153 12.01 5.06 0.05
N THR A 154 13.13 4.46 -0.32
CA THR A 154 13.34 3.01 -0.21
C THR A 154 13.96 2.68 1.15
N LEU A 155 13.29 1.83 1.91
CA LEU A 155 13.76 1.27 3.16
C LEU A 155 14.14 -0.20 2.96
N LYS A 156 15.19 -0.68 3.63
CA LYS A 156 15.66 -2.05 3.49
C LYS A 156 16.04 -2.70 4.82
N LYS A 157 15.72 -4.00 4.94
CA LYS A 157 16.18 -4.88 6.02
C LYS A 157 16.37 -6.30 5.49
N GLY A 158 17.61 -6.76 5.37
CA GLY A 158 17.94 -8.04 4.72
C GLY A 158 17.43 -8.06 3.28
N SER A 159 16.67 -9.08 2.92
CA SER A 159 16.04 -9.20 1.60
C SER A 159 14.71 -8.43 1.47
N VAL A 160 14.14 -7.93 2.56
CA VAL A 160 12.88 -7.19 2.51
C VAL A 160 13.14 -5.73 2.17
N VAL A 161 12.43 -5.25 1.16
CA VAL A 161 12.45 -3.86 0.70
C VAL A 161 11.05 -3.27 0.92
N VAL A 162 11.01 -2.00 1.29
CA VAL A 162 9.78 -1.21 1.42
C VAL A 162 9.95 0.10 0.71
N ASP A 163 9.22 0.30 -0.37
CA ASP A 163 9.12 1.60 -1.01
C ASP A 163 7.99 2.40 -0.38
N VAL A 164 8.31 3.61 0.01
CA VAL A 164 7.40 4.56 0.68
C VAL A 164 7.18 5.74 -0.25
N PHE A 165 5.92 6.09 -0.49
CA PHE A 165 5.58 7.26 -1.31
C PHE A 165 4.49 8.10 -0.66
N VAL A 166 4.45 9.37 -1.06
CA VAL A 166 3.45 10.34 -0.62
C VAL A 166 2.90 11.06 -1.84
N ASP A 167 1.59 10.97 -2.05
CA ASP A 167 0.91 11.73 -3.09
C ASP A 167 -0.39 12.34 -2.54
N GLY A 168 -0.41 13.66 -2.39
CA GLY A 168 -1.51 14.37 -1.76
C GLY A 168 -1.84 13.86 -0.36
N ASN A 169 -3.02 13.24 -0.21
CA ASN A 169 -3.49 12.63 1.03
C ASN A 169 -3.31 11.10 1.06
N ALA A 170 -2.70 10.52 0.04
CA ALA A 170 -2.41 9.12 -0.05
C ALA A 170 -0.96 8.84 0.38
N TYR A 171 -0.78 7.85 1.23
CA TYR A 171 0.50 7.47 1.81
C TYR A 171 0.67 5.97 1.62
N GLY A 172 1.57 5.58 0.72
CA GLY A 172 1.77 4.19 0.34
C GLY A 172 3.05 3.57 0.87
N PHE A 173 2.99 2.25 1.08
CA PHE A 173 4.10 1.41 1.48
C PHE A 173 4.01 0.11 0.68
N THR A 174 4.97 -0.13 -0.20
CA THR A 174 5.03 -1.35 -1.03
C THR A 174 6.14 -2.25 -0.52
N PHE A 175 5.77 -3.44 -0.07
CA PHE A 175 6.69 -4.46 0.47
C PHE A 175 6.96 -5.52 -0.58
N TYR A 176 8.23 -5.89 -0.77
CA TYR A 176 8.65 -6.97 -1.67
C TYR A 176 9.98 -7.59 -1.22
N ILE A 177 10.37 -8.69 -1.84
CA ILE A 177 11.64 -9.39 -1.58
C ILE A 177 12.59 -9.11 -2.74
N LYS A 178 13.84 -8.79 -2.42
CA LYS A 178 14.90 -8.53 -3.41
C LYS A 178 16.16 -9.30 -3.06
#